data_8f782b6b670472a24844a9991c7b7612
#
_entry.id   8f782b6b670472a24844a9991c7b7612
#
_cell.length_a   1.000
_cell.length_b   1.000
_cell.length_c   1.000
_cell.angle_alpha   90.00
_cell.angle_beta   90.00
_cell.angle_gamma   90.00
#
_symmetry.space_group_name_H-M   'P 1'
#
loop_
_entity.id
_entity.type
_entity.pdbx_description
1 polymer ?
#
loop_
_entity_poly.entity_id
_entity_poly.type
_entity_poly.pdbx_seq_one_letter_code
_entity_poly.pdbx_strand_id
1 'polypeptide(L)'
;MTRYGLVCLLATLAWSQAASPRPGGTQATPSAKTSATPGTPAAPNEAPAASNPVEVPPDAVVITIQGLCASPAEEKAHAADCKTVITRSQFEAVVDALQPTMPRPARRRFATSYANALVMSNRAEEMGLDKRPEFDERMRVARIQVLSQELNKAVQEKASQVSDQQIQDYYHANPAKFVQVDLDRIFVPKMNRSASEAAAKDDDDDKKPGAAGEQKSEESGQAMKDEADKLRARAVAGGDFAKLQAEAFAAAGIKSNAPNVSLGKMREAALPAGHASIMQLKAGQISPVIADQSGYFIYKVKSVDTLPLEQVKEEIRGTLRSQHLQEDMHSLQESATSTLNEAYFGPELPPRALSGGPGASLPAGKPSPPPPGPK
;
A
#
# COMPACT_ATOMS: atom_id res chain seq x y z
N MET A 1 4.14 22.57 19.17
CA MET A 1 4.45 21.68 18.03
C MET A 1 3.25 20.76 17.82
N THR A 2 2.28 21.23 17.07
CA THR A 2 0.97 20.58 16.89
C THR A 2 0.94 19.98 15.47
N ARG A 3 0.93 18.65 15.39
CA ARG A 3 0.87 17.92 14.12
C ARG A 3 -0.59 17.85 13.67
N TYR A 4 -0.95 18.60 12.65
CA TYR A 4 -2.24 18.46 11.97
C TYR A 4 -2.15 17.35 10.91
N GLY A 5 -2.89 16.28 11.15
CA GLY A 5 -3.10 15.22 10.15
C GLY A 5 -4.23 15.62 9.21
N LEU A 6 -3.88 15.93 7.98
CA LEU A 6 -4.85 16.17 6.89
C LEU A 6 -5.47 14.84 6.47
N VAL A 7 -6.77 14.65 6.76
CA VAL A 7 -7.55 13.51 6.28
C VAL A 7 -7.99 13.82 4.84
N CYS A 8 -7.26 13.28 3.87
CA CYS A 8 -7.72 13.22 2.48
C CYS A 8 -8.85 12.19 2.38
N LEU A 9 -10.10 12.66 2.32
CA LEU A 9 -11.26 11.87 1.90
C LEU A 9 -11.17 11.60 0.39
N LEU A 10 -10.45 10.55 0.03
CA LEU A 10 -10.53 9.97 -1.31
C LEU A 10 -11.82 9.14 -1.38
N ALA A 11 -12.86 9.70 -1.98
CA ALA A 11 -14.00 8.93 -2.45
C ALA A 11 -13.54 8.06 -3.63
N THR A 12 -13.01 6.87 -3.31
CA THR A 12 -12.76 5.83 -4.31
C THR A 12 -14.10 5.24 -4.71
N LEU A 13 -14.53 5.50 -5.93
CA LEU A 13 -15.55 4.68 -6.61
C LEU A 13 -14.98 3.28 -6.80
N ALA A 14 -15.19 2.42 -5.79
CA ALA A 14 -14.87 1.01 -5.86
C ALA A 14 -15.85 0.32 -6.82
N TRP A 15 -15.38 0.06 -8.03
CA TRP A 15 -16.03 -0.93 -8.90
C TRP A 15 -15.70 -2.31 -8.36
N SER A 16 -16.68 -2.93 -7.72
CA SER A 16 -16.63 -4.32 -7.30
C SER A 16 -16.42 -5.23 -8.51
N GLN A 17 -15.24 -5.81 -8.64
CA GLN A 17 -15.00 -6.95 -9.52
C GLN A 17 -15.54 -8.20 -8.82
N ALA A 18 -16.63 -8.73 -9.33
CA ALA A 18 -17.13 -10.05 -8.94
C ALA A 18 -16.16 -11.13 -9.44
N ALA A 19 -15.49 -11.80 -8.52
CA ALA A 19 -14.68 -12.97 -8.78
C ALA A 19 -15.60 -14.18 -8.99
N SER A 20 -15.53 -14.79 -10.15
CA SER A 20 -16.17 -16.09 -10.44
C SER A 20 -15.38 -17.24 -9.81
N PRO A 21 -16.04 -18.25 -9.21
CA PRO A 21 -15.35 -19.40 -8.62
C PRO A 21 -14.87 -20.39 -9.68
N ARG A 22 -13.65 -20.89 -9.52
CA ARG A 22 -13.10 -22.03 -10.26
C ARG A 22 -13.75 -23.33 -9.76
N PRO A 23 -14.13 -24.27 -10.64
CA PRO A 23 -14.38 -25.64 -10.23
C PRO A 23 -13.08 -26.45 -10.20
N GLY A 24 -12.90 -27.19 -9.11
CA GLY A 24 -11.76 -28.06 -8.86
C GLY A 24 -11.75 -29.30 -9.75
N GLY A 25 -10.53 -29.74 -10.03
CA GLY A 25 -10.28 -30.94 -10.80
C GLY A 25 -10.42 -32.23 -10.00
N THR A 26 -10.80 -33.29 -10.69
CA THR A 26 -10.62 -34.67 -10.24
C THR A 26 -10.01 -35.48 -11.38
N GLN A 27 -8.92 -36.19 -11.05
CA GLN A 27 -8.26 -37.19 -11.90
C GLN A 27 -9.11 -38.43 -12.05
N ALA A 28 -9.08 -39.03 -13.24
CA ALA A 28 -8.99 -40.51 -13.40
C ALA A 28 -8.77 -40.88 -14.89
N THR A 29 -7.70 -41.56 -15.20
CA THR A 29 -7.50 -42.45 -16.33
C THR A 29 -8.20 -43.80 -16.05
N PRO A 30 -8.56 -44.68 -17.02
CA PRO A 30 -7.61 -45.29 -17.94
C PRO A 30 -8.13 -45.65 -19.38
N SER A 31 -7.15 -45.95 -20.21
CA SER A 31 -7.09 -46.66 -21.48
C SER A 31 -8.28 -47.51 -21.98
N ALA A 32 -8.61 -47.35 -23.28
CA ALA A 32 -8.98 -48.44 -24.16
C ALA A 32 -8.60 -48.14 -25.61
N LYS A 33 -7.87 -49.06 -26.22
CA LYS A 33 -7.50 -49.12 -27.64
C LYS A 33 -8.77 -49.41 -28.50
N THR A 34 -8.92 -48.75 -29.64
CA THR A 34 -9.55 -49.37 -30.80
C THR A 34 -9.06 -48.71 -32.08
N SER A 35 -8.92 -49.52 -33.07
CA SER A 35 -8.23 -49.48 -34.37
C SER A 35 -8.68 -48.41 -35.35
N ALA A 36 -7.75 -48.12 -36.25
CA ALA A 36 -7.76 -47.23 -37.39
C ALA A 36 -8.75 -47.58 -38.51
N THR A 37 -9.23 -46.53 -39.19
CA THR A 37 -9.50 -46.54 -40.64
C THR A 37 -9.15 -45.14 -41.20
N PRO A 38 -8.44 -45.04 -42.35
CA PRO A 38 -7.95 -43.75 -42.85
C PRO A 38 -9.05 -43.09 -43.71
N GLY A 39 -9.44 -41.88 -43.28
CA GLY A 39 -10.32 -40.99 -44.04
C GLY A 39 -9.62 -39.69 -44.38
N THR A 40 -9.61 -39.35 -45.61
CA THR A 40 -9.34 -38.14 -46.38
C THR A 40 -8.92 -36.86 -45.58
N PRO A 41 -7.85 -36.16 -45.97
CA PRO A 41 -7.43 -34.92 -45.29
C PRO A 41 -8.45 -33.79 -45.56
N ALA A 42 -9.11 -33.36 -44.50
CA ALA A 42 -9.85 -32.11 -44.51
C ALA A 42 -8.89 -30.93 -44.57
N ALA A 43 -9.17 -29.99 -45.43
CA ALA A 43 -8.41 -28.74 -45.60
C ALA A 43 -8.23 -28.00 -44.27
N PRO A 44 -7.11 -27.30 -44.04
CA PRO A 44 -6.91 -26.51 -42.84
C PRO A 44 -7.94 -25.39 -42.82
N ASN A 45 -8.73 -25.36 -41.74
CA ASN A 45 -9.62 -24.25 -41.43
C ASN A 45 -8.75 -23.04 -41.18
N GLU A 46 -8.62 -22.17 -42.18
CA GLU A 46 -7.95 -20.88 -42.06
C GLU A 46 -8.68 -20.07 -40.96
N ALA A 47 -8.03 -19.94 -39.82
CA ALA A 47 -8.42 -18.94 -38.84
C ALA A 47 -8.49 -17.58 -39.54
N PRO A 48 -9.56 -16.77 -39.33
CA PRO A 48 -9.65 -15.48 -39.99
C PRO A 48 -8.39 -14.67 -39.65
N ALA A 49 -7.62 -14.33 -40.67
CA ALA A 49 -6.46 -13.49 -40.60
C ALA A 49 -6.86 -12.24 -39.80
N ALA A 50 -6.12 -11.98 -38.72
CA ALA A 50 -6.24 -10.73 -37.95
C ALA A 50 -6.03 -9.58 -38.95
N SER A 51 -7.12 -8.99 -39.43
CA SER A 51 -7.10 -7.83 -40.31
C SER A 51 -6.30 -6.75 -39.59
N ASN A 52 -5.25 -6.26 -40.26
CA ASN A 52 -4.53 -5.08 -39.81
C ASN A 52 -5.54 -4.00 -39.45
N PRO A 53 -5.40 -3.32 -38.31
CA PRO A 53 -6.35 -2.30 -37.90
C PRO A 53 -6.38 -1.24 -39.01
N VAL A 54 -7.54 -1.13 -39.67
CA VAL A 54 -7.77 -0.05 -40.63
C VAL A 54 -7.58 1.24 -39.88
N GLU A 55 -6.66 2.07 -40.34
CA GLU A 55 -6.39 3.37 -39.76
C GLU A 55 -7.56 4.28 -40.10
N VAL A 56 -8.40 4.56 -39.09
CA VAL A 56 -9.56 5.44 -39.24
C VAL A 56 -9.07 6.90 -39.22
N PRO A 57 -9.39 7.75 -40.21
CA PRO A 57 -8.96 9.17 -40.24
C PRO A 57 -9.47 9.93 -39.00
N PRO A 58 -8.78 11.03 -38.56
CA PRO A 58 -9.19 11.83 -37.39
C PRO A 58 -10.57 12.47 -37.52
N ASP A 59 -10.98 12.82 -38.71
CA ASP A 59 -12.27 13.43 -39.07
C ASP A 59 -13.38 12.41 -39.30
N ALA A 60 -13.05 11.12 -39.37
CA ALA A 60 -14.05 10.09 -39.56
C ALA A 60 -15.01 10.01 -38.35
N VAL A 61 -16.30 9.87 -38.66
CA VAL A 61 -17.36 9.72 -37.67
C VAL A 61 -17.23 8.33 -37.01
N VAL A 62 -17.09 8.32 -35.69
CA VAL A 62 -16.96 7.07 -34.88
C VAL A 62 -18.17 6.81 -34.00
N ILE A 63 -18.97 7.86 -33.67
CA ILE A 63 -20.24 7.71 -32.96
C ILE A 63 -21.29 8.55 -33.67
N THR A 64 -22.46 7.98 -33.91
CA THR A 64 -23.65 8.68 -34.42
C THR A 64 -24.80 8.47 -33.45
N ILE A 65 -25.41 9.52 -32.97
CA ILE A 65 -26.55 9.51 -32.06
C ILE A 65 -27.75 10.04 -32.82
N GLN A 66 -28.70 9.18 -33.15
CA GLN A 66 -29.95 9.56 -33.79
C GLN A 66 -30.91 10.14 -32.74
N GLY A 67 -31.68 11.14 -33.15
CA GLY A 67 -32.66 11.84 -32.27
C GLY A 67 -32.06 12.81 -31.28
N LEU A 68 -30.74 13.09 -31.35
CA LEU A 68 -30.08 14.13 -30.60
C LEU A 68 -29.66 15.25 -31.57
N CYS A 69 -30.24 16.46 -31.41
CA CYS A 69 -29.89 17.63 -32.22
C CYS A 69 -28.57 18.24 -31.73
N ALA A 70 -27.72 18.71 -32.66
CA ALA A 70 -26.47 19.38 -32.32
C ALA A 70 -26.68 20.78 -31.73
N SER A 71 -27.86 21.38 -31.99
CA SER A 71 -28.22 22.68 -31.43
C SER A 71 -29.74 22.83 -31.25
N PRO A 72 -30.21 23.70 -30.33
CA PRO A 72 -31.64 24.02 -30.16
C PRO A 72 -32.30 24.63 -31.39
N ALA A 73 -31.54 25.20 -32.33
CA ALA A 73 -32.04 25.71 -33.58
C ALA A 73 -32.41 24.60 -34.57
N GLU A 74 -31.62 23.52 -34.61
CA GLU A 74 -31.90 22.33 -35.42
C GLU A 74 -33.10 21.56 -34.90
N GLU A 75 -33.28 21.49 -33.58
CA GLU A 75 -34.43 20.84 -32.93
C GLU A 75 -35.76 21.49 -33.39
N LYS A 76 -35.82 22.81 -33.49
CA LYS A 76 -37.02 23.52 -33.94
C LYS A 76 -37.32 23.34 -35.41
N ALA A 77 -36.31 23.04 -36.24
CA ALA A 77 -36.46 22.95 -37.69
C ALA A 77 -36.79 21.52 -38.17
N HIS A 78 -36.17 20.47 -37.55
CA HIS A 78 -36.24 19.10 -38.07
C HIS A 78 -36.07 18.06 -36.94
N ALA A 79 -36.90 18.05 -35.92
CA ALA A 79 -36.80 17.16 -34.78
C ALA A 79 -36.73 15.65 -35.11
N ALA A 80 -37.32 15.23 -36.25
CA ALA A 80 -37.32 13.82 -36.68
C ALA A 80 -35.98 13.37 -37.32
N ASP A 81 -35.19 14.31 -37.85
CA ASP A 81 -33.95 14.06 -38.61
C ASP A 81 -32.69 14.42 -37.81
N CYS A 82 -32.85 14.80 -36.54
CA CYS A 82 -31.76 15.20 -35.69
C CYS A 82 -30.73 14.08 -35.49
N LYS A 83 -29.46 14.40 -35.71
CA LYS A 83 -28.35 13.50 -35.43
C LYS A 83 -27.15 14.30 -34.94
N THR A 84 -26.54 13.81 -33.87
CA THR A 84 -25.24 14.27 -33.41
C THR A 84 -24.17 13.26 -33.81
N VAL A 85 -23.09 13.77 -34.40
CA VAL A 85 -21.94 12.94 -34.82
C VAL A 85 -20.72 13.34 -34.04
N ILE A 86 -19.92 12.34 -33.64
CA ILE A 86 -18.65 12.55 -32.95
C ILE A 86 -17.55 11.92 -33.80
N THR A 87 -16.56 12.72 -34.14
CA THR A 87 -15.40 12.27 -34.91
C THR A 87 -14.42 11.52 -34.06
N ARG A 88 -13.50 10.76 -34.70
CA ARG A 88 -12.42 10.08 -34.01
C ARG A 88 -11.60 11.03 -33.12
N SER A 89 -11.20 12.18 -33.65
CA SER A 89 -10.40 13.17 -32.90
C SER A 89 -11.14 13.68 -31.66
N GLN A 90 -12.44 13.98 -31.78
CA GLN A 90 -13.25 14.41 -30.63
C GLN A 90 -13.38 13.32 -29.56
N PHE A 91 -13.61 12.07 -29.98
CA PHE A 91 -13.73 10.97 -29.06
C PHE A 91 -12.40 10.64 -28.37
N GLU A 92 -11.28 10.64 -29.12
CA GLU A 92 -9.96 10.43 -28.58
C GLU A 92 -9.56 11.53 -27.58
N ALA A 93 -9.89 12.80 -27.86
CA ALA A 93 -9.65 13.88 -26.90
C ALA A 93 -10.33 13.63 -25.53
N VAL A 94 -11.56 13.11 -25.55
CA VAL A 94 -12.27 12.75 -24.30
C VAL A 94 -11.60 11.55 -23.60
N VAL A 95 -11.21 10.53 -24.38
CA VAL A 95 -10.51 9.36 -23.84
C VAL A 95 -9.17 9.76 -23.23
N ASP A 96 -8.39 10.58 -23.92
CA ASP A 96 -7.07 11.02 -23.47
C ASP A 96 -7.14 11.89 -22.21
N ALA A 97 -8.19 12.71 -22.10
CA ALA A 97 -8.43 13.51 -20.90
C ALA A 97 -8.79 12.64 -19.68
N LEU A 98 -9.46 11.49 -19.88
CA LEU A 98 -9.91 10.64 -18.78
C LEU A 98 -8.94 9.49 -18.49
N GLN A 99 -8.50 8.78 -19.54
CA GLN A 99 -7.63 7.62 -19.45
C GLN A 99 -6.87 7.38 -20.76
N PRO A 100 -5.69 7.98 -20.98
CA PRO A 100 -4.92 7.88 -22.23
C PRO A 100 -4.61 6.47 -22.70
N THR A 101 -4.41 5.54 -21.74
CA THR A 101 -4.03 4.15 -22.00
C THR A 101 -5.22 3.19 -22.08
N MET A 102 -6.45 3.69 -22.32
CA MET A 102 -7.65 2.86 -22.35
C MET A 102 -7.59 1.78 -23.47
N PRO A 103 -7.73 0.47 -23.13
CA PRO A 103 -7.72 -0.60 -24.12
C PRO A 103 -8.93 -0.54 -25.06
N ARG A 104 -8.80 -1.04 -26.30
CA ARG A 104 -9.88 -1.03 -27.31
C ARG A 104 -11.23 -1.55 -26.82
N PRO A 105 -11.34 -2.71 -26.11
CA PRO A 105 -12.63 -3.19 -25.60
C PRO A 105 -13.27 -2.22 -24.60
N ALA A 106 -12.45 -1.57 -23.77
CA ALA A 106 -12.90 -0.54 -22.81
C ALA A 106 -13.37 0.72 -23.55
N ARG A 107 -12.65 1.15 -24.60
CA ARG A 107 -13.05 2.30 -25.44
C ARG A 107 -14.45 2.10 -26.06
N ARG A 108 -14.77 0.88 -26.51
CA ARG A 108 -16.11 0.58 -27.05
C ARG A 108 -17.19 0.72 -25.99
N ARG A 109 -16.97 0.17 -24.79
CA ARG A 109 -17.91 0.32 -23.67
C ARG A 109 -18.08 1.79 -23.27
N PHE A 110 -16.97 2.49 -23.19
CA PHE A 110 -16.95 3.91 -22.89
C PHE A 110 -17.72 4.73 -23.94
N ALA A 111 -17.53 4.46 -25.25
CA ALA A 111 -18.26 5.12 -26.32
C ALA A 111 -19.78 4.97 -26.18
N THR A 112 -20.25 3.77 -25.82
CA THR A 112 -21.68 3.52 -25.54
C THR A 112 -22.17 4.33 -24.33
N SER A 113 -21.42 4.32 -23.23
CA SER A 113 -21.77 5.07 -22.02
C SER A 113 -21.73 6.59 -22.26
N TYR A 114 -20.75 7.06 -23.02
CA TYR A 114 -20.63 8.47 -23.39
C TYR A 114 -21.77 8.94 -24.26
N ALA A 115 -22.16 8.17 -25.28
CA ALA A 115 -23.34 8.47 -26.10
C ALA A 115 -24.62 8.55 -25.27
N ASN A 116 -24.84 7.61 -24.36
CA ASN A 116 -25.99 7.64 -23.45
C ASN A 116 -25.95 8.85 -22.50
N ALA A 117 -24.78 9.21 -22.00
CA ALA A 117 -24.63 10.40 -21.14
C ALA A 117 -24.97 11.69 -21.88
N LEU A 118 -24.59 11.81 -23.16
CA LEU A 118 -24.96 12.97 -23.98
C LEU A 118 -26.49 13.08 -24.20
N VAL A 119 -27.16 11.97 -24.44
CA VAL A 119 -28.63 11.94 -24.54
C VAL A 119 -29.29 12.37 -23.24
N MET A 120 -28.79 11.86 -22.10
CA MET A 120 -29.31 12.22 -20.77
C MET A 120 -29.03 13.71 -20.44
N SER A 121 -27.85 14.22 -20.78
CA SER A 121 -27.48 15.62 -20.58
C SER A 121 -28.41 16.55 -21.38
N ASN A 122 -28.59 16.27 -22.63
CA ASN A 122 -29.50 17.05 -23.48
C ASN A 122 -30.92 17.09 -22.91
N ARG A 123 -31.43 15.90 -22.50
CA ARG A 123 -32.77 15.83 -21.88
C ARG A 123 -32.86 16.61 -20.58
N ALA A 124 -31.81 16.62 -19.79
CA ALA A 124 -31.75 17.44 -18.57
C ALA A 124 -31.76 18.94 -18.87
N GLU A 125 -31.05 19.36 -19.90
CA GLU A 125 -31.07 20.76 -20.39
C GLU A 125 -32.45 21.20 -20.92
N GLU A 126 -33.13 20.34 -21.70
CA GLU A 126 -34.52 20.57 -22.13
C GLU A 126 -35.47 20.76 -20.95
N MET A 127 -35.25 20.02 -19.84
CA MET A 127 -36.02 20.16 -18.61
C MET A 127 -35.59 21.37 -17.76
N GLY A 128 -34.59 22.12 -18.18
CA GLY A 128 -34.07 23.29 -17.47
C GLY A 128 -33.36 22.96 -16.16
N LEU A 129 -32.83 21.71 -16.01
CA LEU A 129 -32.13 21.30 -14.79
C LEU A 129 -30.79 22.01 -14.63
N ASP A 130 -30.17 22.42 -15.72
CA ASP A 130 -28.96 23.25 -15.84
C ASP A 130 -29.14 24.68 -15.32
N LYS A 131 -30.39 25.18 -15.28
CA LYS A 131 -30.73 26.56 -14.87
C LYS A 131 -31.05 26.64 -13.35
N ARG A 132 -30.97 25.55 -12.65
CA ARG A 132 -31.24 25.54 -11.20
C ARG A 132 -30.06 26.12 -10.43
N PRO A 133 -30.27 26.91 -9.37
CA PRO A 133 -29.19 27.51 -8.58
C PRO A 133 -28.19 26.48 -8.05
N GLU A 134 -28.68 25.28 -7.66
CA GLU A 134 -27.85 24.20 -7.14
C GLU A 134 -26.93 23.60 -8.22
N PHE A 135 -27.26 23.76 -9.51
CA PHE A 135 -26.43 23.27 -10.60
C PHE A 135 -25.13 24.05 -10.70
N ASP A 136 -25.17 25.35 -10.61
CA ASP A 136 -23.98 26.21 -10.65
C ASP A 136 -23.04 25.92 -9.48
N GLU A 137 -23.60 25.72 -8.27
CA GLU A 137 -22.80 25.34 -7.10
C GLU A 137 -22.13 23.98 -7.28
N ARG A 138 -22.83 22.98 -7.84
CA ARG A 138 -22.27 21.67 -8.15
C ARG A 138 -21.16 21.77 -9.20
N MET A 139 -21.35 22.57 -10.23
CA MET A 139 -20.32 22.80 -11.25
C MET A 139 -19.10 23.49 -10.68
N ARG A 140 -19.28 24.46 -9.76
CA ARG A 140 -18.19 25.09 -9.04
C ARG A 140 -17.37 24.08 -8.21
N VAL A 141 -18.05 23.20 -7.47
CA VAL A 141 -17.38 22.14 -6.70
C VAL A 141 -16.67 21.15 -7.63
N ALA A 142 -17.30 20.74 -8.73
CA ALA A 142 -16.68 19.85 -9.72
C ALA A 142 -15.42 20.48 -10.33
N ARG A 143 -15.43 21.77 -10.65
CA ARG A 143 -14.25 22.49 -11.12
C ARG A 143 -13.12 22.50 -10.10
N ILE A 144 -13.43 22.74 -8.81
CA ILE A 144 -12.42 22.69 -7.73
C ILE A 144 -11.81 21.30 -7.66
N GLN A 145 -12.61 20.24 -7.74
CA GLN A 145 -12.13 18.86 -7.71
C GLN A 145 -11.20 18.56 -8.89
N VAL A 146 -11.57 18.92 -10.11
CA VAL A 146 -10.73 18.72 -11.30
C VAL A 146 -9.42 19.48 -11.18
N LEU A 147 -9.46 20.77 -10.79
CA LEU A 147 -8.24 21.58 -10.61
C LEU A 147 -7.32 21.00 -9.54
N SER A 148 -7.87 20.48 -8.43
CA SER A 148 -7.10 19.83 -7.38
C SER A 148 -6.45 18.53 -7.87
N GLN A 149 -7.14 17.76 -8.69
CA GLN A 149 -6.59 16.54 -9.31
C GLN A 149 -5.46 16.87 -10.29
N GLU A 150 -5.64 17.88 -11.15
CA GLU A 150 -4.61 18.32 -12.09
C GLU A 150 -3.37 18.85 -11.36
N LEU A 151 -3.54 19.62 -10.28
CA LEU A 151 -2.42 20.08 -9.47
C LEU A 151 -1.66 18.89 -8.85
N ASN A 152 -2.37 17.94 -8.25
CA ASN A 152 -1.75 16.75 -7.68
C ASN A 152 -0.95 15.97 -8.74
N LYS A 153 -1.49 15.82 -9.94
CA LYS A 153 -0.80 15.19 -11.07
C LYS A 153 0.47 15.96 -11.46
N ALA A 154 0.37 17.27 -11.62
CA ALA A 154 1.51 18.12 -11.97
C ALA A 154 2.62 18.07 -10.91
N VAL A 155 2.26 18.07 -9.62
CA VAL A 155 3.22 17.94 -8.51
C VAL A 155 3.90 16.56 -8.53
N GLN A 156 3.16 15.48 -8.78
CA GLN A 156 3.74 14.13 -8.92
C GLN A 156 4.67 14.01 -10.12
N GLU A 157 4.30 14.59 -11.26
CA GLU A 157 5.13 14.64 -12.48
C GLU A 157 6.43 15.41 -12.21
N LYS A 158 6.33 16.60 -11.61
CA LYS A 158 7.50 17.39 -11.18
C LYS A 158 8.40 16.63 -10.23
N ALA A 159 7.83 16.00 -9.19
CA ALA A 159 8.57 15.23 -8.21
C ALA A 159 9.28 14.02 -8.83
N SER A 160 8.77 13.48 -9.94
CA SER A 160 9.39 12.35 -10.65
C SER A 160 10.61 12.74 -11.49
N GLN A 161 10.83 14.04 -11.73
CA GLN A 161 11.96 14.56 -12.51
C GLN A 161 13.23 14.62 -11.64
N VAL A 162 13.78 13.44 -11.33
CA VAL A 162 15.03 13.31 -10.58
C VAL A 162 16.20 13.10 -11.57
N SER A 163 17.15 14.03 -11.57
CA SER A 163 18.31 13.97 -12.42
C SER A 163 19.38 12.99 -11.90
N ASP A 164 20.22 12.47 -12.80
CA ASP A 164 21.37 11.62 -12.40
C ASP A 164 22.34 12.37 -11.50
N GLN A 165 22.49 13.68 -11.67
CA GLN A 165 23.31 14.51 -10.78
C GLN A 165 22.78 14.50 -9.35
N GLN A 166 21.48 14.71 -9.16
CA GLN A 166 20.87 14.67 -7.82
C GLN A 166 21.04 13.30 -7.14
N ILE A 167 20.99 12.23 -7.93
CA ILE A 167 21.22 10.86 -7.43
C ILE A 167 22.67 10.71 -6.95
N GLN A 168 23.64 11.17 -7.72
CA GLN A 168 25.05 11.16 -7.34
C GLN A 168 25.31 12.00 -6.08
N ASP A 169 24.78 13.21 -6.04
CA ASP A 169 24.91 14.12 -4.89
C ASP A 169 24.33 13.49 -3.63
N TYR A 170 23.15 12.88 -3.73
CA TYR A 170 22.53 12.17 -2.62
C TYR A 170 23.38 11.00 -2.12
N TYR A 171 23.92 10.20 -3.07
CA TYR A 171 24.77 9.06 -2.73
C TYR A 171 26.03 9.51 -1.98
N HIS A 172 26.70 10.56 -2.46
CA HIS A 172 27.90 11.12 -1.83
C HIS A 172 27.63 11.81 -0.49
N ALA A 173 26.49 12.46 -0.35
CA ALA A 173 26.07 13.09 0.90
C ALA A 173 25.61 12.10 1.98
N ASN A 174 25.26 10.87 1.61
CA ASN A 174 24.69 9.88 2.53
C ASN A 174 25.43 8.52 2.50
N PRO A 175 26.75 8.45 2.59
CA PRO A 175 27.51 7.20 2.40
C PRO A 175 27.11 6.11 3.41
N ALA A 176 26.77 6.48 4.64
CA ALA A 176 26.38 5.55 5.69
C ALA A 176 25.10 4.75 5.35
N LYS A 177 24.17 5.33 4.59
CA LYS A 177 22.93 4.64 4.19
C LYS A 177 23.16 3.46 3.24
N PHE A 178 24.32 3.44 2.57
CA PHE A 178 24.66 2.43 1.57
C PHE A 178 25.67 1.41 2.08
N VAL A 179 26.09 1.53 3.34
CA VAL A 179 26.88 0.49 4.00
C VAL A 179 25.97 -0.70 4.35
N GLN A 180 26.45 -1.88 4.04
CA GLN A 180 25.87 -3.15 4.48
C GLN A 180 26.90 -3.99 5.21
N VAL A 181 26.47 -4.71 6.21
CA VAL A 181 27.30 -5.60 7.01
C VAL A 181 26.77 -7.03 6.91
N ASP A 182 27.66 -8.00 6.69
CA ASP A 182 27.30 -9.42 6.79
C ASP A 182 27.47 -9.86 8.25
N LEU A 183 26.39 -10.35 8.84
CA LEU A 183 26.28 -10.56 10.28
C LEU A 183 25.99 -12.02 10.65
N ASP A 184 26.68 -12.48 11.67
CA ASP A 184 26.21 -13.59 12.51
C ASP A 184 25.70 -13.05 13.83
N ARG A 185 24.70 -13.71 14.44
CA ARG A 185 24.05 -13.28 15.68
C ARG A 185 23.89 -14.45 16.64
N ILE A 186 24.20 -14.21 17.92
CA ILE A 186 23.77 -15.04 19.05
C ILE A 186 22.62 -14.29 19.73
N PHE A 187 21.54 -14.97 19.97
CA PHE A 187 20.39 -14.50 20.72
C PHE A 187 20.24 -15.26 22.01
N VAL A 188 20.23 -14.56 23.14
CA VAL A 188 20.03 -15.10 24.48
C VAL A 188 18.67 -14.59 24.98
N PRO A 189 17.67 -15.46 25.16
CA PRO A 189 16.35 -15.05 25.67
C PRO A 189 16.46 -14.40 27.04
N LYS A 190 15.61 -13.39 27.32
CA LYS A 190 15.63 -12.67 28.59
C LYS A 190 15.10 -13.50 29.76
N MET A 191 14.24 -14.46 29.50
CA MET A 191 13.63 -15.32 30.53
C MET A 191 14.06 -16.77 30.34
N ASN A 192 14.38 -17.43 31.45
CA ASN A 192 14.57 -18.88 31.49
C ASN A 192 13.18 -19.55 31.56
N ARG A 193 12.81 -20.33 30.55
CA ARG A 193 11.50 -20.96 30.41
C ARG A 193 11.27 -22.04 31.49
N SER A 194 12.33 -22.75 31.91
CA SER A 194 12.23 -23.74 32.98
C SER A 194 11.90 -23.12 34.33
N ALA A 195 12.43 -21.91 34.60
CA ALA A 195 12.10 -21.15 35.80
C ALA A 195 10.68 -20.60 35.77
N SER A 196 10.19 -20.20 34.59
CA SER A 196 8.81 -19.72 34.39
C SER A 196 7.78 -20.86 34.53
N GLU A 197 8.07 -22.04 34.00
CA GLU A 197 7.19 -23.22 34.15
C GLU A 197 7.16 -23.76 35.58
N ALA A 198 8.24 -23.63 36.35
CA ALA A 198 8.29 -23.97 37.77
C ALA A 198 7.46 -22.95 38.61
N ALA A 199 7.52 -21.67 38.27
CA ALA A 199 6.72 -20.65 38.97
C ALA A 199 5.22 -20.78 38.69
N ALA A 200 4.83 -21.23 37.49
CA ALA A 200 3.42 -21.43 37.12
C ALA A 200 2.78 -22.69 37.75
N LYS A 201 3.54 -23.60 38.35
CA LYS A 201 3.03 -24.80 39.03
C LYS A 201 2.80 -24.62 40.52
N ASP A 202 3.26 -23.50 41.09
CA ASP A 202 3.06 -23.20 42.54
C ASP A 202 1.86 -22.23 42.80
N ASP A 203 1.17 -21.76 41.77
CA ASP A 203 -0.02 -20.91 41.86
C ASP A 203 -1.32 -21.73 41.69
N ASP A 204 -1.63 -22.56 42.71
CA ASP A 204 -2.99 -22.98 43.00
C ASP A 204 -3.40 -22.18 44.26
N ASP A 205 -3.97 -21.03 44.05
CA ASP A 205 -4.94 -20.30 44.86
C ASP A 205 -4.93 -18.77 44.54
N ASP A 206 -6.11 -18.21 44.38
CA ASP A 206 -6.53 -16.83 44.22
C ASP A 206 -5.68 -15.71 44.87
N LYS A 207 -4.45 -15.45 44.37
CA LYS A 207 -3.67 -14.26 44.75
C LYS A 207 -3.04 -13.59 43.55
N LYS A 208 -3.43 -12.31 43.36
CA LYS A 208 -2.77 -11.30 42.53
C LYS A 208 -1.24 -11.46 42.56
N PRO A 209 -0.50 -11.43 41.42
CA PRO A 209 0.96 -11.59 41.41
C PRO A 209 1.59 -10.58 42.35
N GLY A 210 2.12 -11.07 43.46
CA GLY A 210 2.80 -10.28 44.47
C GLY A 210 4.30 -10.13 44.17
N ALA A 211 4.97 -9.23 44.89
CA ALA A 211 6.39 -8.87 44.76
C ALA A 211 7.39 -10.04 44.62
N ALA A 212 7.03 -11.26 45.02
CA ALA A 212 7.84 -12.46 44.85
C ALA A 212 7.95 -12.94 43.37
N GLY A 213 6.96 -12.67 42.53
CA GLY A 213 6.99 -12.99 41.10
C GLY A 213 7.90 -12.06 40.32
N GLU A 214 7.92 -10.75 40.69
CA GLU A 214 8.79 -9.75 40.08
C GLU A 214 10.26 -10.00 40.43
N GLN A 215 10.59 -10.36 41.67
CA GLN A 215 11.97 -10.72 42.09
C GLN A 215 12.51 -11.95 41.36
N LYS A 216 11.73 -13.01 41.21
CA LYS A 216 12.15 -14.20 40.42
C LYS A 216 12.36 -13.91 38.94
N SER A 217 11.58 -12.98 38.38
CA SER A 217 11.73 -12.53 36.98
C SER A 217 13.02 -11.73 36.81
N GLU A 218 13.34 -10.82 37.75
CA GLU A 218 14.57 -10.05 37.74
C GLU A 218 15.81 -10.90 37.90
N GLU A 219 15.81 -11.86 38.83
CA GLU A 219 16.91 -12.82 39.05
C GLU A 219 17.15 -13.68 37.81
N SER A 220 16.07 -14.15 37.15
CA SER A 220 16.17 -14.89 35.89
C SER A 220 16.74 -14.01 34.77
N GLY A 221 16.32 -12.75 34.67
CA GLY A 221 16.85 -11.78 33.71
C GLY A 221 18.34 -11.49 33.90
N GLN A 222 18.78 -11.37 35.16
CA GLN A 222 20.20 -11.13 35.47
C GLN A 222 21.04 -12.39 35.14
N ALA A 223 20.57 -13.58 35.47
CA ALA A 223 21.25 -14.83 35.14
C ALA A 223 21.44 -15.00 33.61
N MET A 224 20.43 -14.65 32.83
CA MET A 224 20.52 -14.72 31.38
C MET A 224 21.45 -13.63 30.80
N LYS A 225 21.54 -12.46 31.45
CA LYS A 225 22.52 -11.42 31.10
C LYS A 225 23.95 -11.92 31.36
N ASP A 226 24.20 -12.49 32.52
CA ASP A 226 25.52 -13.04 32.88
C ASP A 226 25.93 -14.17 31.92
N GLU A 227 24.95 -14.97 31.45
CA GLU A 227 25.19 -15.98 30.42
C GLU A 227 25.53 -15.33 29.06
N ALA A 228 24.84 -14.27 28.68
CA ALA A 228 25.16 -13.53 27.47
C ALA A 228 26.59 -12.95 27.52
N ASP A 229 27.01 -12.40 28.65
CA ASP A 229 28.37 -11.90 28.86
C ASP A 229 29.44 -13.01 28.77
N LYS A 230 29.18 -14.20 29.31
CA LYS A 230 30.07 -15.38 29.18
C LYS A 230 30.14 -15.86 27.72
N LEU A 231 29.00 -15.95 27.04
CA LEU A 231 28.96 -16.37 25.65
C LEU A 231 29.69 -15.34 24.74
N ARG A 232 29.55 -14.06 25.03
CA ARG A 232 30.32 -13.00 24.33
C ARG A 232 31.83 -13.17 24.54
N ALA A 233 32.30 -13.41 25.79
CA ALA A 233 33.72 -13.62 26.06
C ALA A 233 34.28 -14.81 25.25
N ARG A 234 33.54 -15.88 25.17
CA ARG A 234 33.91 -17.07 24.38
C ARG A 234 33.84 -16.80 22.86
N ALA A 235 32.85 -16.02 22.40
CA ALA A 235 32.78 -15.60 21.03
C ALA A 235 34.02 -14.78 20.63
N VAL A 236 34.43 -13.82 21.48
CA VAL A 236 35.66 -13.02 21.27
C VAL A 236 36.92 -13.91 21.25
N ALA A 237 36.94 -14.98 22.03
CA ALA A 237 38.02 -15.98 22.03
C ALA A 237 37.99 -16.93 20.79
N GLY A 238 37.07 -16.71 19.84
CA GLY A 238 36.97 -17.51 18.61
C GLY A 238 35.99 -18.67 18.68
N GLY A 239 35.11 -18.71 19.67
CA GLY A 239 34.09 -19.75 19.80
C GLY A 239 33.13 -19.78 18.59
N ASP A 240 32.69 -20.99 18.26
CA ASP A 240 31.73 -21.21 17.16
C ASP A 240 30.35 -20.68 17.50
N PHE A 241 29.83 -19.74 16.67
CA PHE A 241 28.57 -19.05 16.93
C PHE A 241 27.35 -20.00 16.97
N ALA A 242 27.34 -21.07 16.18
CA ALA A 242 26.23 -22.01 16.17
C ALA A 242 26.20 -22.84 17.49
N LYS A 243 27.38 -23.23 17.99
CA LYS A 243 27.49 -23.93 19.28
C LYS A 243 27.09 -22.99 20.42
N LEU A 244 27.59 -21.75 20.42
CA LEU A 244 27.24 -20.75 21.44
C LEU A 244 25.76 -20.43 21.45
N GLN A 245 25.12 -20.37 20.26
CA GLN A 245 23.68 -20.19 20.15
C GLN A 245 22.89 -21.38 20.73
N ALA A 246 23.36 -22.61 20.50
CA ALA A 246 22.74 -23.80 21.09
C ALA A 246 22.85 -23.79 22.62
N GLU A 247 24.00 -23.39 23.17
CA GLU A 247 24.22 -23.21 24.59
C GLU A 247 23.32 -22.14 25.21
N ALA A 248 23.14 -20.99 24.52
CA ALA A 248 22.21 -19.93 24.92
C ALA A 248 20.78 -20.46 25.11
N PHE A 249 20.34 -21.29 24.16
CA PHE A 249 19.00 -21.88 24.22
C PHE A 249 18.88 -22.95 25.29
N ALA A 250 19.92 -23.76 25.48
CA ALA A 250 19.98 -24.74 26.57
C ALA A 250 19.92 -24.06 27.95
N ALA A 251 20.69 -22.97 28.14
CA ALA A 251 20.67 -22.19 29.37
C ALA A 251 19.29 -21.54 29.63
N ALA A 252 18.57 -21.15 28.57
CA ALA A 252 17.20 -20.65 28.68
C ALA A 252 16.14 -21.76 28.86
N GLY A 253 16.51 -23.03 28.92
CA GLY A 253 15.59 -24.16 29.04
C GLY A 253 14.75 -24.42 27.77
N ILE A 254 15.18 -23.91 26.61
CA ILE A 254 14.50 -24.06 25.35
C ILE A 254 14.97 -25.35 24.68
N LYS A 255 14.05 -26.30 24.48
CA LYS A 255 14.33 -27.62 23.87
C LYS A 255 14.20 -27.65 22.35
N SER A 256 13.86 -26.51 21.71
CA SER A 256 13.77 -26.41 20.26
C SER A 256 15.15 -26.26 19.63
N ASN A 257 15.26 -26.54 18.31
CA ASN A 257 16.48 -26.29 17.57
C ASN A 257 16.83 -24.78 17.64
N ALA A 258 18.11 -24.51 17.88
CA ALA A 258 18.61 -23.15 17.87
C ALA A 258 18.42 -22.52 16.47
N PRO A 259 18.05 -21.22 16.39
CA PRO A 259 17.90 -20.56 15.12
C PRO A 259 19.23 -20.46 14.36
N ASN A 260 19.15 -20.29 13.05
CA ASN A 260 20.34 -20.00 12.25
C ASN A 260 21.01 -18.72 12.76
N VAL A 261 22.30 -18.79 12.97
CA VAL A 261 23.09 -17.64 13.45
C VAL A 261 23.38 -16.63 12.35
N SER A 262 23.44 -17.05 11.08
CA SER A 262 23.75 -16.16 9.97
C SER A 262 22.52 -15.36 9.57
N LEU A 263 22.64 -14.02 9.61
CA LEU A 263 21.63 -13.08 9.17
C LEU A 263 21.86 -12.63 7.72
N GLY A 264 23.05 -12.87 7.18
CA GLY A 264 23.46 -12.38 5.88
C GLY A 264 23.74 -10.87 5.88
N LYS A 265 23.70 -10.27 4.69
CA LYS A 265 24.00 -8.86 4.50
C LYS A 265 22.81 -7.98 4.90
N MET A 266 23.04 -7.08 5.84
CA MET A 266 22.03 -6.17 6.39
C MET A 266 22.50 -4.72 6.34
N ARG A 267 21.58 -3.80 6.11
CA ARG A 267 21.79 -2.35 6.26
C ARG A 267 21.20 -1.87 7.58
N GLU A 268 21.58 -0.68 8.01
CA GLU A 268 21.09 -0.08 9.27
C GLU A 268 19.57 -0.11 9.40
N ALA A 269 18.85 0.25 8.33
CA ALA A 269 17.39 0.28 8.31
C ALA A 269 16.71 -1.10 8.52
N ALA A 270 17.45 -2.19 8.33
CA ALA A 270 16.96 -3.55 8.56
C ALA A 270 17.30 -4.09 9.96
N LEU A 271 18.11 -3.36 10.74
CA LEU A 271 18.42 -3.73 12.11
C LEU A 271 17.30 -3.32 13.06
N PRO A 272 17.08 -4.06 14.15
CA PRO A 272 16.15 -3.65 15.19
C PRO A 272 16.52 -2.29 15.79
N ALA A 273 15.54 -1.56 16.28
CA ALA A 273 15.78 -0.28 16.96
C ALA A 273 16.76 -0.47 18.13
N GLY A 274 17.76 0.42 18.24
CA GLY A 274 18.82 0.34 19.26
C GLY A 274 20.03 -0.50 18.88
N HIS A 275 20.01 -1.22 17.73
CA HIS A 275 21.13 -2.05 17.28
C HIS A 275 22.04 -1.37 16.26
N ALA A 276 21.81 -0.12 15.92
CA ALA A 276 22.56 0.64 14.90
C ALA A 276 24.06 0.75 15.18
N SER A 277 24.49 0.65 16.46
CA SER A 277 25.92 0.66 16.84
C SER A 277 26.75 -0.45 16.17
N ILE A 278 26.11 -1.53 15.70
CA ILE A 278 26.76 -2.62 14.97
C ILE A 278 27.38 -2.13 13.65
N MET A 279 26.79 -1.14 13.02
CA MET A 279 27.29 -0.56 11.76
C MET A 279 28.66 0.13 11.90
N GLN A 280 29.08 0.44 13.12
CA GLN A 280 30.38 1.05 13.42
C GLN A 280 31.50 0.00 13.60
N LEU A 281 31.16 -1.29 13.67
CA LEU A 281 32.11 -2.35 13.85
C LEU A 281 32.82 -2.71 12.55
N LYS A 282 34.09 -3.09 12.66
CA LYS A 282 34.89 -3.56 11.52
C LYS A 282 34.70 -5.07 11.30
N ALA A 283 35.04 -5.53 10.11
CA ALA A 283 35.08 -6.96 9.81
C ALA A 283 35.89 -7.73 10.85
N GLY A 284 35.37 -8.85 11.32
CA GLY A 284 35.92 -9.69 12.37
C GLY A 284 35.58 -9.27 13.79
N GLN A 285 35.05 -8.07 14.02
CA GLN A 285 34.70 -7.61 15.36
C GLN A 285 33.39 -8.20 15.88
N ILE A 286 33.31 -8.32 17.20
CA ILE A 286 32.14 -8.78 17.92
C ILE A 286 31.59 -7.62 18.76
N SER A 287 30.28 -7.42 18.73
CA SER A 287 29.61 -6.35 19.45
C SER A 287 29.69 -6.53 20.98
N PRO A 288 29.47 -5.47 21.74
CA PRO A 288 28.99 -5.60 23.12
C PRO A 288 27.69 -6.39 23.16
N VAL A 289 27.30 -6.88 24.33
CA VAL A 289 25.96 -7.42 24.53
C VAL A 289 24.95 -6.28 24.39
N ILE A 290 24.01 -6.41 23.45
CA ILE A 290 22.93 -5.44 23.23
C ILE A 290 21.67 -6.04 23.82
N ALA A 291 21.04 -5.32 24.74
CA ALA A 291 19.80 -5.73 25.38
C ALA A 291 18.60 -5.05 24.74
N ASP A 292 17.54 -5.79 24.46
CA ASP A 292 16.23 -5.27 24.12
C ASP A 292 15.11 -5.95 24.94
N GLN A 293 13.85 -5.73 24.56
CA GLN A 293 12.72 -6.32 25.28
C GLN A 293 12.68 -7.85 25.19
N SER A 294 13.19 -8.44 24.11
CA SER A 294 13.15 -9.89 23.84
C SER A 294 14.31 -10.66 24.44
N GLY A 295 15.47 -10.02 24.64
CA GLY A 295 16.66 -10.67 25.15
C GLY A 295 17.94 -9.90 24.96
N TYR A 296 19.03 -10.66 24.89
CA TYR A 296 20.39 -10.16 24.70
C TYR A 296 20.93 -10.65 23.37
N PHE A 297 21.61 -9.77 22.66
CA PHE A 297 22.12 -10.00 21.31
C PHE A 297 23.62 -9.77 21.25
N ILE A 298 24.34 -10.66 20.60
CA ILE A 298 25.75 -10.57 20.32
C ILE A 298 25.93 -10.75 18.82
N TYR A 299 26.54 -9.78 18.16
CA TYR A 299 26.77 -9.81 16.72
C TYR A 299 28.24 -9.96 16.39
N LYS A 300 28.51 -10.69 15.32
CA LYS A 300 29.83 -10.74 14.68
C LYS A 300 29.70 -10.17 13.27
N VAL A 301 30.50 -9.20 12.95
CA VAL A 301 30.62 -8.65 11.60
C VAL A 301 31.56 -9.52 10.79
N LYS A 302 31.08 -10.16 9.73
CA LYS A 302 31.90 -10.96 8.82
C LYS A 302 32.56 -10.09 7.76
N SER A 303 31.80 -9.22 7.12
CA SER A 303 32.28 -8.24 6.15
C SER A 303 31.51 -6.92 6.29
N VAL A 304 32.13 -5.87 5.80
CA VAL A 304 31.54 -4.53 5.66
C VAL A 304 31.73 -4.14 4.20
N ASP A 305 30.64 -3.92 3.49
CA ASP A 305 30.64 -3.56 2.07
C ASP A 305 29.84 -2.26 1.88
N THR A 306 30.20 -1.48 0.87
CA THR A 306 29.37 -0.35 0.43
C THR A 306 28.71 -0.72 -0.90
N LEU A 307 27.39 -0.57 -0.95
CA LEU A 307 26.64 -0.80 -2.19
C LEU A 307 27.04 0.24 -3.24
N PRO A 308 27.45 -0.19 -4.45
CA PRO A 308 27.78 0.73 -5.53
C PRO A 308 26.53 1.49 -5.99
N LEU A 309 26.73 2.72 -6.48
CA LEU A 309 25.66 3.61 -6.94
C LEU A 309 24.67 2.93 -7.89
N GLU A 310 25.17 2.12 -8.82
CA GLU A 310 24.32 1.44 -9.81
C GLU A 310 23.29 0.49 -9.18
N GLN A 311 23.60 -0.12 -8.03
CA GLN A 311 22.66 -1.01 -7.33
C GLN A 311 21.59 -0.25 -6.52
N VAL A 312 21.88 0.99 -6.15
CA VAL A 312 20.98 1.79 -5.29
C VAL A 312 20.37 2.98 -6.04
N LYS A 313 20.67 3.15 -7.32
CA LYS A 313 20.23 4.27 -8.15
C LYS A 313 18.71 4.44 -8.13
N GLU A 314 17.96 3.36 -8.31
CA GLU A 314 16.49 3.40 -8.32
C GLU A 314 15.90 3.66 -6.91
N GLU A 315 16.54 3.13 -5.87
CA GLU A 315 16.16 3.41 -4.48
C GLU A 315 16.34 4.89 -4.16
N ILE A 316 17.47 5.48 -4.56
CA ILE A 316 17.75 6.90 -4.37
C ILE A 316 16.75 7.75 -5.15
N ARG A 317 16.45 7.38 -6.41
CA ARG A 317 15.44 8.06 -7.22
C ARG A 317 14.08 8.07 -6.54
N GLY A 318 13.66 6.92 -6.01
CA GLY A 318 12.41 6.80 -5.24
C GLY A 318 12.39 7.68 -3.98
N THR A 319 13.52 7.73 -3.27
CA THR A 319 13.68 8.56 -2.07
C THR A 319 13.57 10.05 -2.40
N LEU A 320 14.33 10.52 -3.42
CA LEU A 320 14.31 11.91 -3.86
C LEU A 320 12.94 12.33 -4.38
N ARG A 321 12.29 11.45 -5.16
CA ARG A 321 10.91 11.68 -5.60
C ARG A 321 9.96 11.89 -4.43
N SER A 322 10.07 11.05 -3.39
CA SER A 322 9.23 11.18 -2.19
C SER A 322 9.52 12.46 -1.42
N GLN A 323 10.79 12.87 -1.33
CA GLN A 323 11.19 14.12 -0.69
C GLN A 323 10.64 15.33 -1.45
N HIS A 324 10.84 15.41 -2.78
CA HIS A 324 10.30 16.50 -3.61
C HIS A 324 8.77 16.59 -3.48
N LEU A 325 8.07 15.44 -3.52
CA LEU A 325 6.62 15.41 -3.35
C LEU A 325 6.21 15.96 -1.98
N GLN A 326 6.90 15.56 -0.92
CA GLN A 326 6.62 16.00 0.44
C GLN A 326 6.90 17.49 0.63
N GLU A 327 7.99 18.00 0.07
CA GLU A 327 8.35 19.43 0.10
C GLU A 327 7.33 20.28 -0.67
N ASP A 328 6.96 19.89 -1.88
CA ASP A 328 5.97 20.61 -2.69
C ASP A 328 4.59 20.61 -2.01
N MET A 329 4.16 19.47 -1.46
CA MET A 329 2.89 19.39 -0.72
C MET A 329 2.90 20.20 0.57
N HIS A 330 4.02 20.22 1.29
CA HIS A 330 4.19 21.05 2.49
C HIS A 330 4.09 22.54 2.14
N SER A 331 4.80 22.97 1.10
CA SER A 331 4.76 24.37 0.61
C SER A 331 3.34 24.79 0.22
N LEU A 332 2.57 23.90 -0.43
CA LEU A 332 1.17 24.17 -0.76
C LEU A 332 0.30 24.33 0.50
N GLN A 333 0.52 23.50 1.52
CA GLN A 333 -0.23 23.60 2.78
C GLN A 333 0.11 24.86 3.57
N GLU A 334 1.35 25.31 3.53
CA GLU A 334 1.78 26.56 4.20
C GLU A 334 1.31 27.82 3.46
N SER A 335 0.99 27.72 2.16
CA SER A 335 0.57 28.87 1.34
C SER A 335 -0.78 29.47 1.74
N ALA A 336 -1.61 28.74 2.48
CA ALA A 336 -2.91 29.20 2.95
C ALA A 336 -3.33 28.54 4.27
N THR A 337 -3.92 29.31 5.14
CA THR A 337 -4.48 28.83 6.41
C THR A 337 -5.99 28.98 6.39
N SER A 338 -6.72 27.89 6.73
CA SER A 338 -8.17 27.93 6.89
C SER A 338 -8.53 28.06 8.37
N THR A 339 -9.45 28.97 8.67
CA THR A 339 -10.06 29.09 9.99
C THR A 339 -11.54 28.74 9.89
N LEU A 340 -11.98 27.77 10.68
CA LEU A 340 -13.36 27.34 10.73
C LEU A 340 -14.10 28.08 11.85
N ASN A 341 -15.34 28.48 11.60
CA ASN A 341 -16.20 29.09 12.62
C ASN A 341 -16.76 28.00 13.53
N GLU A 342 -16.29 27.93 14.76
CA GLU A 342 -16.70 26.91 15.73
C GLU A 342 -18.19 27.01 16.12
N ALA A 343 -18.80 28.19 16.03
CA ALA A 343 -20.23 28.34 16.30
C ALA A 343 -21.10 27.63 15.23
N TYR A 344 -20.57 27.49 14.02
CA TYR A 344 -21.27 26.80 12.93
C TYR A 344 -20.87 25.33 12.80
N PHE A 345 -19.59 25.01 12.90
CA PHE A 345 -19.08 23.64 12.70
C PHE A 345 -19.02 22.81 13.99
N GLY A 346 -19.17 23.45 15.15
CA GLY A 346 -18.90 22.85 16.45
C GLY A 346 -17.41 22.81 16.79
N PRO A 347 -17.06 22.44 18.03
CA PRO A 347 -15.66 22.32 18.45
C PRO A 347 -14.94 21.21 17.69
N GLU A 348 -13.64 21.40 17.45
CA GLU A 348 -12.77 20.38 16.83
C GLU A 348 -12.77 19.11 17.68
N LEU A 349 -13.27 18.01 17.13
CA LEU A 349 -13.20 16.72 17.81
C LEU A 349 -11.76 16.21 17.78
N PRO A 350 -11.23 15.72 18.93
CA PRO A 350 -9.89 15.13 18.94
C PRO A 350 -9.81 14.00 17.91
N PRO A 351 -8.68 13.84 17.22
CA PRO A 351 -8.52 12.81 16.20
C PRO A 351 -8.85 11.45 16.82
N ARG A 352 -10.00 10.90 16.44
CA ARG A 352 -10.39 9.55 16.83
C ARG A 352 -9.34 8.61 16.24
N ALA A 353 -8.60 7.92 17.08
CA ALA A 353 -7.73 6.85 16.64
C ALA A 353 -8.58 5.90 15.78
N LEU A 354 -8.31 5.85 14.46
CA LEU A 354 -8.95 4.92 13.54
C LEU A 354 -8.36 3.52 13.75
N SER A 355 -8.49 3.00 14.98
CA SER A 355 -8.25 1.60 15.34
C SER A 355 -9.62 0.96 15.61
N GLY A 356 -10.34 0.68 14.53
CA GLY A 356 -11.61 -0.01 14.59
C GLY A 356 -11.81 -0.75 13.28
N GLY A 357 -11.45 -2.05 13.26
CA GLY A 357 -11.79 -2.98 12.20
C GLY A 357 -13.33 -3.06 12.01
N PRO A 358 -13.82 -3.65 10.88
CA PRO A 358 -15.25 -3.74 10.59
C PRO A 358 -15.94 -4.68 11.60
N GLY A 359 -16.62 -4.10 12.60
CA GLY A 359 -17.31 -4.90 13.62
C GLY A 359 -17.89 -4.12 14.80
N ALA A 360 -17.78 -2.81 14.87
CA ALA A 360 -18.42 -2.04 15.96
C ALA A 360 -19.93 -1.89 15.69
N SER A 361 -20.72 -2.75 16.31
CA SER A 361 -22.17 -2.63 16.41
C SER A 361 -22.53 -1.27 17.04
N LEU A 362 -23.41 -0.52 16.39
CA LEU A 362 -24.02 0.70 16.94
C LEU A 362 -24.76 0.33 18.23
N PRO A 363 -24.61 1.10 19.30
CA PRO A 363 -25.46 0.88 20.49
C PRO A 363 -26.93 1.14 20.12
N ALA A 364 -27.77 0.15 20.39
CA ALA A 364 -29.22 0.25 20.21
C ALA A 364 -29.76 1.44 21.00
N GLY A 365 -30.26 2.43 20.26
CA GLY A 365 -30.96 3.57 20.87
C GLY A 365 -32.16 3.10 21.68
N LYS A 366 -32.27 3.60 22.91
CA LYS A 366 -33.48 3.40 23.73
C LYS A 366 -34.69 3.94 22.97
N PRO A 367 -35.82 3.22 22.94
CA PRO A 367 -37.02 3.70 22.29
C PRO A 367 -37.55 4.95 23.03
N SER A 368 -37.86 5.99 22.27
CA SER A 368 -38.52 7.19 22.76
C SER A 368 -39.93 6.86 23.25
N PRO A 369 -40.40 7.49 24.32
CA PRO A 369 -41.77 7.30 24.79
C PRO A 369 -42.77 7.88 23.77
N PRO A 370 -44.00 7.31 23.67
CA PRO A 370 -44.99 7.78 22.73
C PRO A 370 -45.56 9.18 23.15
N PRO A 371 -46.01 9.99 22.16
CA PRO A 371 -46.56 11.30 22.42
C PRO A 371 -47.92 11.19 23.17
N PRO A 372 -48.23 12.17 24.03
CA PRO A 372 -49.53 12.19 24.73
C PRO A 372 -50.67 12.42 23.73
N GLY A 373 -51.75 11.63 23.87
CA GLY A 373 -52.93 11.72 23.04
C GLY A 373 -53.69 13.03 23.24
N PRO A 374 -54.53 13.44 22.27
CA PRO A 374 -55.29 14.69 22.33
C PRO A 374 -56.42 14.59 23.36
N LYS A 375 -56.53 15.68 24.14
CA LYS A 375 -57.70 15.93 25.00
C LYS A 375 -58.81 16.58 24.20
#